data_30302bf3b453d1e5828e7ac18a447522
#
_entry.id   30302bf3b453d1e5828e7ac18a447522
#
_cell.length_a   1.000
_cell.length_b   1.000
_cell.length_c   1.000
_cell.angle_alpha   90.00
_cell.angle_beta   90.00
_cell.angle_gamma   90.00
#
_symmetry.space_group_name_H-M   'P 1'
#
loop_
_entity.id
_entity.type
_entity.pdbx_description
1 polymer ?
#
loop_
_entity_poly.entity_id
_entity_poly.type
_entity_poly.pdbx_seq_one_letter_code
_entity_poly.pdbx_strand_id
1 'polypeptide(L)'
;MSELLTLDVLKEAVTGTAAAFRCRTQLQPAGGEGDKVFPPTYAGAVYAKEMRRLPGREAPVECVLLDSVQSQANRMEEALQQAIDAGRLEIPVVEVDFSGGDLLTEVGQVTSLQAPHRIADAILRDSMLDGQEFRKSPEGKRIDTATLANATPLFELCPTALVFGMWDSTGPKGGMGVKFQRAMASEIVGIDAVFGVKTSSRIDPLQVRAAVKVKKSKDGTWQVAADSEGKDAISPAEVNHGNIPPDISEVGGVTIRSAEQMIVLSLPALRRLQFGVNGDNPRKEVNEAGHTVLAALALCAAALAA
;
A
#
# COMPACT_ATOMS: atom_id res chain seq x y z
N MET A 1 -30.97 12.08 -11.17
CA MET A 1 -31.01 11.02 -10.15
C MET A 1 -29.83 10.12 -10.44
N SER A 2 -29.00 9.82 -9.46
CA SER A 2 -27.92 8.82 -9.63
C SER A 2 -28.56 7.43 -9.61
N GLU A 3 -28.31 6.64 -10.63
CA GLU A 3 -28.70 5.23 -10.65
C GLU A 3 -27.78 4.44 -9.70
N LEU A 4 -28.37 3.54 -8.93
CA LEU A 4 -27.61 2.62 -8.10
C LEU A 4 -26.92 1.56 -8.98
N LEU A 5 -25.67 1.28 -8.71
CA LEU A 5 -24.97 0.17 -9.33
C LEU A 5 -25.53 -1.16 -8.80
N THR A 6 -26.36 -1.81 -9.61
CA THR A 6 -26.91 -3.12 -9.30
C THR A 6 -26.01 -4.23 -9.80
N LEU A 7 -26.24 -5.48 -9.30
CA LEU A 7 -25.50 -6.65 -9.77
C LEU A 7 -25.68 -6.87 -11.28
N ASP A 8 -26.87 -6.60 -11.80
CA ASP A 8 -27.16 -6.79 -13.24
C ASP A 8 -26.39 -5.79 -14.10
N VAL A 9 -26.35 -4.51 -13.70
CA VAL A 9 -25.53 -3.47 -14.37
C VAL A 9 -24.05 -3.85 -14.32
N LEU A 10 -23.58 -4.36 -13.17
CA LEU A 10 -22.19 -4.82 -13.04
C LEU A 10 -21.90 -6.00 -13.98
N LYS A 11 -22.76 -7.01 -14.03
CA LYS A 11 -22.62 -8.16 -14.93
C LYS A 11 -22.62 -7.73 -16.40
N GLU A 12 -23.57 -6.88 -16.80
CA GLU A 12 -23.64 -6.36 -18.16
C GLU A 12 -22.35 -5.62 -18.56
N ALA A 13 -21.82 -4.76 -17.68
CA ALA A 13 -20.57 -4.06 -17.93
C ALA A 13 -19.38 -5.01 -18.05
N VAL A 14 -19.30 -6.02 -17.17
CA VAL A 14 -18.19 -6.99 -17.13
C VAL A 14 -18.20 -7.91 -18.35
N THR A 15 -19.38 -8.41 -18.76
CA THR A 15 -19.54 -9.34 -19.88
C THR A 15 -19.60 -8.64 -21.24
N GLY A 16 -19.96 -7.36 -21.26
CA GLY A 16 -20.10 -6.54 -22.45
C GLY A 16 -18.80 -5.90 -22.94
N THR A 17 -18.90 -4.72 -23.54
CA THR A 17 -17.80 -3.99 -24.17
C THR A 17 -17.27 -2.82 -23.35
N ALA A 18 -17.83 -2.58 -22.16
CA ALA A 18 -17.35 -1.51 -21.28
C ALA A 18 -15.84 -1.66 -20.98
N ALA A 19 -15.10 -0.55 -21.04
CA ALA A 19 -13.67 -0.57 -20.84
C ALA A 19 -13.27 -0.50 -19.35
N ALA A 20 -13.99 0.29 -18.56
CA ALA A 20 -13.65 0.50 -17.16
C ALA A 20 -14.82 1.04 -16.34
N PHE A 21 -14.77 0.79 -15.03
CA PHE A 21 -15.39 1.68 -14.05
C PHE A 21 -14.39 2.74 -13.65
N ARG A 22 -14.84 3.99 -13.60
CA ARG A 22 -14.02 5.13 -13.20
C ARG A 22 -14.75 5.96 -12.16
N CYS A 23 -14.08 6.22 -11.05
CA CYS A 23 -14.53 7.16 -10.04
C CYS A 23 -13.51 8.30 -9.95
N ARG A 24 -14.01 9.52 -9.95
CA ARG A 24 -13.22 10.74 -9.78
C ARG A 24 -13.79 11.52 -8.59
N THR A 25 -12.97 11.71 -7.58
CA THR A 25 -13.35 12.43 -6.36
C THR A 25 -12.48 13.68 -6.23
N GLN A 26 -13.11 14.82 -6.04
CA GLN A 26 -12.41 16.04 -5.72
C GLN A 26 -12.29 16.18 -4.21
N LEU A 27 -11.09 16.45 -3.73
CA LEU A 27 -10.73 16.54 -2.33
C LEU A 27 -10.16 17.95 -2.03
N GLN A 28 -10.22 18.34 -0.78
CA GLN A 28 -9.57 19.53 -0.25
C GLN A 28 -8.77 19.19 1.01
N PRO A 29 -7.80 20.03 1.41
CA PRO A 29 -7.12 19.87 2.69
C PRO A 29 -8.12 19.88 3.85
N ALA A 30 -7.83 19.12 4.92
CA ALA A 30 -8.68 19.04 6.10
C ALA A 30 -8.85 20.41 6.79
N GLY A 31 -7.85 21.27 6.73
CA GLY A 31 -7.92 22.64 7.23
C GLY A 31 -8.66 23.62 6.32
N GLY A 32 -9.13 23.17 5.14
CA GLY A 32 -9.83 24.00 4.16
C GLY A 32 -8.94 24.46 3.01
N GLU A 33 -9.53 25.30 2.13
CA GLU A 33 -8.85 25.85 0.98
C GLU A 33 -7.63 26.70 1.39
N GLY A 34 -6.49 26.46 0.75
CA GLY A 34 -5.24 27.18 1.04
C GLY A 34 -4.43 26.64 2.21
N ASP A 35 -4.94 25.66 2.96
CA ASP A 35 -4.16 25.02 4.01
C ASP A 35 -3.10 24.07 3.43
N LYS A 36 -2.04 23.86 4.23
CA LYS A 36 -0.94 22.99 3.84
C LYS A 36 -1.29 21.52 3.96
N VAL A 37 -0.92 20.74 2.96
CA VAL A 37 -0.85 19.29 3.02
C VAL A 37 0.61 18.85 3.09
N PHE A 38 0.86 17.69 3.67
CA PHE A 38 2.20 17.12 3.81
C PHE A 38 2.26 15.81 3.02
N PRO A 39 2.68 15.85 1.75
CA PRO A 39 2.81 14.66 0.93
C PRO A 39 3.84 13.69 1.50
N PRO A 40 3.77 12.39 1.14
CA PRO A 40 4.80 11.44 1.51
C PRO A 40 6.15 11.86 0.92
N THR A 41 7.21 11.64 1.69
CA THR A 41 8.59 11.86 1.25
C THR A 41 9.22 10.56 0.77
N TYR A 42 10.02 10.66 -0.27
CA TYR A 42 10.79 9.57 -0.86
C TYR A 42 12.26 9.66 -0.49
N ALA A 43 13.10 8.76 -1.00
CA ALA A 43 14.53 8.77 -0.74
C ALA A 43 15.14 10.14 -1.05
N GLY A 44 15.94 10.66 -0.12
CA GLY A 44 16.45 12.03 -0.17
C GLY A 44 15.49 13.08 0.39
N ALA A 45 14.45 12.65 1.12
CA ALA A 45 13.44 13.52 1.75
C ALA A 45 12.77 14.48 0.75
N VAL A 46 12.45 14.00 -0.46
CA VAL A 46 11.83 14.79 -1.53
C VAL A 46 10.36 14.40 -1.74
N TYR A 47 9.54 15.34 -2.20
CA TYR A 47 8.19 15.07 -2.68
C TYR A 47 8.22 14.59 -4.13
N ALA A 48 7.29 13.70 -4.51
CA ALA A 48 7.09 13.30 -5.91
C ALA A 48 6.33 14.40 -6.65
N LYS A 49 7.05 15.17 -7.46
CA LYS A 49 6.56 16.29 -8.25
C LYS A 49 6.49 15.92 -9.72
N GLU A 50 5.49 16.38 -10.43
CA GLU A 50 5.38 16.20 -11.87
C GLU A 50 4.58 17.33 -12.53
N MET A 51 4.78 17.51 -13.83
CA MET A 51 3.97 18.41 -14.65
C MET A 51 2.89 17.61 -15.34
N ARG A 52 1.61 17.96 -15.13
CA ARG A 52 0.47 17.31 -15.79
C ARG A 52 -0.26 18.26 -16.74
N ARG A 53 -0.68 17.74 -17.89
CA ARG A 53 -1.63 18.41 -18.77
C ARG A 53 -3.04 18.09 -18.28
N LEU A 54 -3.77 19.12 -17.90
CA LEU A 54 -5.14 18.98 -17.41
C LEU A 54 -6.13 19.48 -18.46
N PRO A 55 -7.34 18.88 -18.56
CA PRO A 55 -8.38 19.37 -19.45
C PRO A 55 -8.72 20.84 -19.16
N GLY A 56 -8.84 21.65 -20.22
CA GLY A 56 -9.16 23.08 -20.10
C GLY A 56 -8.00 23.98 -19.66
N ARG A 57 -6.76 23.45 -19.59
CA ARG A 57 -5.54 24.23 -19.33
C ARG A 57 -4.64 24.20 -20.57
N GLU A 58 -4.18 25.39 -21.01
CA GLU A 58 -3.26 25.50 -22.15
C GLU A 58 -1.85 24.98 -21.81
N ALA A 59 -1.34 25.30 -20.62
CA ALA A 59 -0.03 24.88 -20.14
C ALA A 59 -0.15 23.73 -19.13
N PRO A 60 0.89 22.86 -19.03
CA PRO A 60 1.01 21.91 -17.95
C PRO A 60 1.06 22.64 -16.60
N VAL A 61 0.52 22.02 -15.56
CA VAL A 61 0.52 22.54 -14.19
C VAL A 61 1.38 21.66 -13.29
N GLU A 62 2.02 22.26 -12.30
CA GLU A 62 2.80 21.53 -11.32
C GLU A 62 1.85 20.78 -10.37
N CYS A 63 2.11 19.51 -10.20
CA CYS A 63 1.35 18.59 -9.37
C CYS A 63 2.27 17.89 -8.38
N VAL A 64 1.68 17.43 -7.28
CA VAL A 64 2.38 16.63 -6.28
C VAL A 64 1.58 15.37 -5.97
N LEU A 65 2.26 14.24 -5.90
CA LEU A 65 1.63 12.98 -5.51
C LEU A 65 1.35 13.01 -3.99
N LEU A 66 0.07 12.93 -3.63
CA LEU A 66 -0.38 12.89 -2.24
C LEU A 66 -0.52 11.47 -1.73
N ASP A 67 -0.97 10.55 -2.60
CA ASP A 67 -1.03 9.14 -2.26
C ASP A 67 -0.83 8.28 -3.52
N SER A 68 0.11 7.35 -3.46
CA SER A 68 0.53 6.57 -4.62
C SER A 68 -0.43 5.42 -4.92
N VAL A 69 -0.35 4.88 -6.14
CA VAL A 69 -1.14 3.71 -6.55
C VAL A 69 -0.90 2.50 -5.63
N GLN A 70 0.31 2.33 -5.11
CA GLN A 70 0.63 1.25 -4.18
C GLN A 70 0.01 1.49 -2.81
N SER A 71 0.12 2.69 -2.28
CA SER A 71 -0.45 3.08 -1.00
C SER A 71 -1.98 3.02 -1.03
N GLN A 72 -2.60 3.51 -2.11
CA GLN A 72 -4.04 3.41 -2.29
C GLN A 72 -4.53 1.96 -2.33
N ALA A 73 -3.79 1.05 -2.97
CA ALA A 73 -4.13 -0.38 -2.94
C ALA A 73 -4.09 -0.93 -1.52
N ASN A 74 -3.03 -0.62 -0.76
CA ASN A 74 -2.92 -1.07 0.63
C ASN A 74 -4.05 -0.52 1.52
N ARG A 75 -4.44 0.76 1.36
CA ARG A 75 -5.59 1.33 2.10
C ARG A 75 -6.90 0.64 1.77
N MET A 76 -7.10 0.26 0.50
CA MET A 76 -8.28 -0.49 0.09
C MET A 76 -8.29 -1.90 0.68
N GLU A 77 -7.14 -2.56 0.75
CA GLU A 77 -7.00 -3.87 1.39
C GLU A 77 -7.17 -3.78 2.91
N GLU A 78 -6.65 -2.74 3.55
CA GLU A 78 -6.89 -2.49 4.97
C GLU A 78 -8.37 -2.26 5.27
N ALA A 79 -9.09 -1.53 4.41
CA ALA A 79 -10.53 -1.32 4.56
C ALA A 79 -11.32 -2.63 4.39
N LEU A 80 -10.89 -3.53 3.50
CA LEU A 80 -11.44 -4.89 3.41
C LEU A 80 -11.16 -5.69 4.68
N GLN A 81 -9.93 -5.63 5.23
CA GLN A 81 -9.58 -6.29 6.49
C GLN A 81 -10.47 -5.83 7.64
N GLN A 82 -10.65 -4.52 7.80
CA GLN A 82 -11.54 -3.96 8.83
C GLN A 82 -13.00 -4.42 8.66
N ALA A 83 -13.46 -4.60 7.42
CA ALA A 83 -14.79 -5.13 7.17
C ALA A 83 -14.91 -6.62 7.52
N ILE A 84 -13.85 -7.40 7.34
CA ILE A 84 -13.76 -8.81 7.76
C ILE A 84 -13.76 -8.88 9.29
N ASP A 85 -12.92 -8.12 9.95
CA ASP A 85 -12.81 -8.07 11.42
C ASP A 85 -14.13 -7.68 12.09
N ALA A 86 -14.90 -6.83 11.42
CA ALA A 86 -16.24 -6.43 11.84
C ALA A 86 -17.35 -7.44 11.47
N GLY A 87 -17.02 -8.58 10.87
CA GLY A 87 -17.99 -9.59 10.42
C GLY A 87 -18.93 -9.14 9.30
N ARG A 88 -18.57 -8.09 8.53
CA ARG A 88 -19.39 -7.53 7.45
C ARG A 88 -19.01 -8.08 6.06
N LEU A 89 -17.86 -8.70 5.95
CA LEU A 89 -17.33 -9.25 4.71
C LEU A 89 -16.65 -10.59 4.99
N GLU A 90 -16.82 -11.54 4.07
CA GLU A 90 -16.10 -12.81 4.07
C GLU A 90 -15.50 -13.03 2.68
N ILE A 91 -14.19 -13.13 2.61
CA ILE A 91 -13.43 -13.44 1.39
C ILE A 91 -12.27 -14.36 1.74
N PRO A 92 -11.72 -15.12 0.78
CA PRO A 92 -10.52 -15.92 1.01
C PRO A 92 -9.32 -15.02 1.38
N VAL A 93 -8.67 -15.36 2.50
CA VAL A 93 -7.42 -14.77 2.95
C VAL A 93 -6.47 -15.88 3.41
N VAL A 94 -5.17 -15.66 3.25
CA VAL A 94 -4.14 -16.49 3.88
C VAL A 94 -3.60 -15.71 5.07
N GLU A 95 -3.44 -16.40 6.19
CA GLU A 95 -3.08 -15.80 7.46
C GLU A 95 -1.87 -16.52 8.08
N VAL A 96 -0.99 -15.77 8.72
CA VAL A 96 0.08 -16.29 9.60
C VAL A 96 -0.22 -15.86 11.01
N ASP A 97 -0.25 -16.83 11.92
CA ASP A 97 -0.44 -16.63 13.35
C ASP A 97 0.89 -16.71 14.10
N PHE A 98 1.33 -15.59 14.67
CA PHE A 98 2.53 -15.50 15.49
C PHE A 98 2.25 -15.71 16.98
N SER A 99 1.01 -15.89 17.41
CA SER A 99 0.64 -15.98 18.82
C SER A 99 1.13 -17.28 19.49
N GLY A 100 1.37 -18.33 18.71
CA GLY A 100 1.85 -19.63 19.21
C GLY A 100 3.35 -19.77 19.37
N GLY A 101 4.15 -18.73 19.12
CA GLY A 101 5.62 -18.73 19.19
C GLY A 101 6.17 -18.12 20.47
N ASP A 102 7.49 -18.28 20.69
CA ASP A 102 8.21 -17.64 21.80
C ASP A 102 8.62 -16.18 21.47
N LEU A 103 8.63 -15.83 20.19
CA LEU A 103 9.00 -14.51 19.67
C LEU A 103 7.86 -13.98 18.83
N LEU A 104 7.76 -12.64 18.78
CA LEU A 104 6.77 -11.93 17.96
C LEU A 104 5.31 -12.20 18.33
N THR A 105 5.02 -12.74 19.50
CA THR A 105 3.65 -13.02 19.98
C THR A 105 2.77 -11.76 20.01
N GLU A 106 3.37 -10.59 20.21
CA GLU A 106 2.68 -9.29 20.20
C GLU A 106 2.22 -8.88 18.79
N VAL A 107 2.78 -9.50 17.73
CA VAL A 107 2.36 -9.23 16.35
C VAL A 107 0.98 -9.80 16.09
N GLY A 108 0.63 -10.94 16.75
CA GLY A 108 -0.65 -11.62 16.56
C GLY A 108 -0.75 -12.24 15.16
N GLN A 109 -1.84 -11.95 14.47
CA GLN A 109 -2.14 -12.48 13.14
C GLN A 109 -1.83 -11.45 12.04
N VAL A 110 -1.27 -11.92 10.93
CA VAL A 110 -1.02 -11.11 9.73
C VAL A 110 -1.64 -11.80 8.52
N THR A 111 -2.54 -11.12 7.85
CA THR A 111 -3.23 -11.64 6.67
C THR A 111 -2.57 -11.21 5.36
N SER A 112 -2.96 -11.87 4.27
CA SER A 112 -2.56 -11.48 2.92
C SER A 112 -3.08 -10.10 2.48
N LEU A 113 -4.02 -9.49 3.20
CA LEU A 113 -4.49 -8.12 3.00
C LEU A 113 -3.58 -7.08 3.68
N GLN A 114 -2.95 -7.47 4.79
CA GLN A 114 -2.03 -6.62 5.56
C GLN A 114 -0.59 -6.72 5.07
N ALA A 115 -0.21 -7.86 4.47
CA ALA A 115 1.12 -8.07 3.95
C ALA A 115 1.38 -7.23 2.68
N PRO A 116 2.46 -6.40 2.62
CA PRO A 116 2.71 -5.46 1.51
C PRO A 116 2.77 -6.13 0.13
N HIS A 117 3.24 -7.36 0.05
CA HIS A 117 3.32 -8.13 -1.20
C HIS A 117 2.22 -9.21 -1.30
N ARG A 118 1.16 -9.10 -0.50
CA ARG A 118 0.02 -10.03 -0.48
C ARG A 118 0.50 -11.47 -0.26
N ILE A 119 -0.06 -12.41 -0.98
CA ILE A 119 0.34 -13.82 -0.86
C ILE A 119 1.79 -14.14 -1.29
N ALA A 120 2.45 -13.22 -1.99
CA ALA A 120 3.87 -13.35 -2.35
C ALA A 120 4.82 -12.77 -1.29
N ASP A 121 4.28 -12.21 -0.21
CA ASP A 121 5.10 -11.67 0.88
C ASP A 121 5.87 -12.78 1.59
N ALA A 122 7.10 -12.45 2.00
CA ALA A 122 7.96 -13.39 2.71
C ALA A 122 7.34 -13.89 4.03
N ILE A 123 6.57 -13.03 4.71
CA ILE A 123 5.87 -13.38 5.95
C ILE A 123 4.94 -14.59 5.73
N LEU A 124 4.21 -14.62 4.61
CA LEU A 124 3.32 -15.72 4.27
C LEU A 124 4.08 -16.87 3.61
N ARG A 125 4.90 -16.54 2.62
CA ARG A 125 5.61 -17.51 1.79
C ARG A 125 6.53 -18.44 2.57
N ASP A 126 7.25 -17.88 3.55
CA ASP A 126 8.28 -18.60 4.31
C ASP A 126 7.76 -19.12 5.67
N SER A 127 6.45 -18.99 5.93
CA SER A 127 5.78 -19.55 7.10
C SER A 127 5.50 -21.04 6.98
N MET A 128 5.10 -21.67 8.08
CA MET A 128 4.79 -23.09 8.15
C MET A 128 3.28 -23.33 8.06
N LEU A 129 2.89 -24.32 7.29
CA LEU A 129 1.52 -24.86 7.24
C LEU A 129 1.60 -26.37 7.55
N ASP A 130 0.97 -26.81 8.63
CA ASP A 130 0.95 -28.21 9.07
C ASP A 130 2.35 -28.84 9.16
N GLY A 131 3.33 -28.09 9.67
CA GLY A 131 4.71 -28.56 9.85
C GLY A 131 5.56 -28.55 8.56
N GLN A 132 5.05 -28.02 7.46
CA GLN A 132 5.74 -27.84 6.18
C GLN A 132 5.82 -26.35 5.82
N GLU A 133 6.91 -25.91 5.19
CA GLU A 133 6.98 -24.57 4.62
C GLU A 133 5.77 -24.31 3.70
N PHE A 134 5.07 -23.20 3.86
CA PHE A 134 3.86 -22.87 3.08
C PHE A 134 4.09 -23.02 1.58
N ARG A 135 5.22 -22.52 1.06
CA ARG A 135 5.54 -22.63 -0.37
C ARG A 135 5.65 -24.08 -0.85
N LYS A 136 6.02 -25.02 0.01
CA LYS A 136 6.13 -26.44 -0.31
C LYS A 136 4.83 -27.22 -0.07
N SER A 137 3.86 -26.60 0.59
CA SER A 137 2.54 -27.19 0.81
C SER A 137 1.76 -27.33 -0.50
N PRO A 138 0.69 -28.12 -0.54
CA PRO A 138 -0.21 -28.20 -1.69
C PRO A 138 -0.75 -26.82 -2.09
N GLU A 139 -1.14 -25.99 -1.13
CA GLU A 139 -1.69 -24.66 -1.31
C GLU A 139 -0.66 -23.69 -1.91
N GLY A 140 0.56 -23.67 -1.35
CA GLY A 140 1.65 -22.83 -1.85
C GLY A 140 2.07 -23.22 -3.27
N LYS A 141 2.14 -24.52 -3.58
CA LYS A 141 2.44 -25.00 -4.94
C LYS A 141 1.37 -24.62 -5.96
N ARG A 142 0.12 -24.53 -5.55
CA ARG A 142 -0.97 -24.05 -6.43
C ARG A 142 -0.71 -22.64 -6.92
N ILE A 143 -0.13 -21.77 -6.08
CA ILE A 143 0.21 -20.38 -6.47
C ILE A 143 1.21 -20.38 -7.63
N ASP A 144 2.22 -21.26 -7.58
CA ASP A 144 3.24 -21.35 -8.63
C ASP A 144 2.68 -21.79 -10.00
N THR A 145 1.49 -22.38 -10.00
CA THR A 145 0.77 -22.80 -11.23
C THR A 145 -0.16 -21.72 -11.78
N ALA A 146 -0.39 -20.63 -11.03
CA ALA A 146 -1.30 -19.59 -11.45
C ALA A 146 -0.80 -18.85 -12.70
N THR A 147 -1.68 -18.69 -13.67
CA THR A 147 -1.43 -18.00 -14.96
C THR A 147 -2.69 -17.22 -15.38
N LEU A 148 -2.58 -16.40 -16.41
CA LEU A 148 -3.77 -15.75 -16.98
C LEU A 148 -4.78 -16.77 -17.52
N ALA A 149 -4.32 -17.92 -18.02
CA ALA A 149 -5.17 -19.01 -18.51
C ALA A 149 -5.74 -19.87 -17.37
N ASN A 150 -5.21 -19.75 -16.16
CA ASN A 150 -5.74 -20.42 -14.96
C ASN A 150 -5.45 -19.54 -13.73
N ALA A 151 -6.32 -18.62 -13.42
CA ALA A 151 -6.23 -17.74 -12.26
C ALA A 151 -6.94 -18.30 -11.01
N THR A 152 -7.58 -19.47 -11.12
CA THR A 152 -8.34 -20.12 -10.04
C THR A 152 -7.57 -20.25 -8.73
N PRO A 153 -6.27 -20.65 -8.71
CA PRO A 153 -5.53 -20.76 -7.45
C PRO A 153 -5.49 -19.44 -6.65
N LEU A 154 -5.29 -18.32 -7.32
CA LEU A 154 -5.29 -17.01 -6.66
C LEU A 154 -6.70 -16.52 -6.33
N PHE A 155 -7.69 -16.84 -7.16
CA PHE A 155 -9.08 -16.51 -6.87
C PHE A 155 -9.56 -17.16 -5.57
N GLU A 156 -9.13 -18.40 -5.30
CA GLU A 156 -9.50 -19.17 -4.12
C GLU A 156 -8.65 -18.86 -2.87
N LEU A 157 -7.43 -18.35 -3.03
CA LEU A 157 -6.52 -18.11 -1.90
C LEU A 157 -6.33 -16.63 -1.58
N CYS A 158 -6.27 -15.76 -2.58
CA CYS A 158 -5.98 -14.34 -2.42
C CYS A 158 -6.54 -13.55 -3.62
N PRO A 159 -7.87 -13.36 -3.71
CA PRO A 159 -8.49 -12.69 -4.86
C PRO A 159 -8.02 -11.25 -5.04
N THR A 160 -7.56 -10.57 -3.98
CA THR A 160 -7.02 -9.22 -4.08
C THR A 160 -5.73 -9.16 -4.90
N ALA A 161 -4.97 -10.25 -4.99
CA ALA A 161 -3.82 -10.35 -5.89
C ALA A 161 -4.22 -10.21 -7.38
N LEU A 162 -5.44 -10.61 -7.76
CA LEU A 162 -5.96 -10.45 -9.11
C LEU A 162 -6.52 -9.05 -9.37
N VAL A 163 -6.93 -8.34 -8.31
CA VAL A 163 -7.43 -6.96 -8.36
C VAL A 163 -6.27 -5.95 -8.32
N PHE A 164 -5.43 -6.03 -7.31
CA PHE A 164 -4.35 -5.05 -7.06
C PHE A 164 -2.99 -5.47 -7.63
N GLY A 165 -2.93 -6.66 -8.22
CA GLY A 165 -1.73 -7.21 -8.82
C GLY A 165 -0.79 -7.89 -7.82
N MET A 166 0.05 -8.77 -8.31
CA MET A 166 1.14 -9.38 -7.55
C MET A 166 2.34 -9.70 -8.45
N TRP A 167 3.49 -9.82 -7.83
CA TRP A 167 4.69 -10.33 -8.48
C TRP A 167 5.54 -11.10 -7.48
N ASP A 168 5.64 -12.41 -7.68
CA ASP A 168 6.54 -13.25 -6.92
C ASP A 168 7.90 -13.31 -7.62
N SER A 169 8.73 -12.29 -7.38
CA SER A 169 10.07 -12.17 -7.96
C SER A 169 11.10 -13.11 -7.33
N THR A 170 10.80 -13.68 -6.17
CA THR A 170 11.71 -14.56 -5.39
C THR A 170 11.26 -16.02 -5.40
N GLY A 171 10.21 -16.33 -6.17
CA GLY A 171 9.71 -17.67 -6.38
C GLY A 171 10.70 -18.61 -7.11
N PRO A 172 10.33 -19.90 -7.30
CA PRO A 172 11.20 -20.89 -7.94
C PRO A 172 11.68 -20.50 -9.33
N LYS A 173 10.94 -19.61 -10.00
CA LYS A 173 11.25 -19.08 -11.35
C LYS A 173 12.02 -17.76 -11.32
N GLY A 174 12.41 -17.27 -10.13
CA GLY A 174 13.09 -15.99 -9.96
C GLY A 174 12.29 -14.83 -10.55
N GLY A 175 12.94 -13.91 -11.27
CA GLY A 175 12.30 -12.76 -11.91
C GLY A 175 11.22 -13.10 -12.95
N MET A 176 11.13 -14.36 -13.40
CA MET A 176 10.06 -14.89 -14.25
C MET A 176 8.94 -15.57 -13.44
N GLY A 177 8.87 -15.31 -12.13
CA GLY A 177 7.83 -15.84 -11.25
C GLY A 177 6.44 -15.36 -11.60
N VAL A 178 5.46 -15.87 -10.87
CA VAL A 178 4.05 -15.55 -11.05
C VAL A 178 3.83 -14.05 -10.97
N LYS A 179 3.24 -13.48 -12.03
CA LYS A 179 2.99 -12.05 -12.13
C LYS A 179 1.61 -11.77 -12.70
N PHE A 180 0.83 -11.01 -11.94
CA PHE A 180 -0.46 -10.50 -12.37
C PHE A 180 -0.45 -8.97 -12.34
N GLN A 181 -0.89 -8.37 -13.44
CA GLN A 181 -1.07 -6.92 -13.52
C GLN A 181 -2.25 -6.52 -12.63
N ARG A 182 -2.17 -5.34 -12.04
CA ARG A 182 -3.31 -4.80 -11.34
C ARG A 182 -4.44 -4.46 -12.31
N ALA A 183 -5.64 -4.87 -11.96
CA ALA A 183 -6.85 -4.49 -12.68
C ALA A 183 -7.41 -3.15 -12.17
N MET A 184 -7.15 -2.81 -10.92
CA MET A 184 -7.58 -1.58 -10.28
C MET A 184 -6.40 -0.72 -9.88
N ALA A 185 -6.47 0.57 -10.19
CA ALA A 185 -5.51 1.58 -9.79
C ALA A 185 -6.24 2.79 -9.22
N SER A 186 -5.68 3.38 -8.17
CA SER A 186 -6.11 4.65 -7.59
C SER A 186 -4.88 5.46 -7.24
N GLU A 187 -4.95 6.77 -7.40
CA GLU A 187 -3.94 7.71 -6.88
C GLU A 187 -4.62 8.99 -6.43
N ILE A 188 -3.99 9.73 -5.53
CA ILE A 188 -4.41 11.07 -5.12
C ILE A 188 -3.31 12.05 -5.49
N VAL A 189 -3.68 13.10 -6.23
CA VAL A 189 -2.75 14.09 -6.75
C VAL A 189 -3.21 15.50 -6.38
N GLY A 190 -2.31 16.28 -5.80
CA GLY A 190 -2.51 17.71 -5.56
C GLY A 190 -2.20 18.50 -6.83
N ILE A 191 -3.09 19.42 -7.19
CA ILE A 191 -3.08 20.18 -8.43
C ILE A 191 -2.74 21.65 -8.14
N ASP A 192 -1.96 22.29 -9.02
CA ASP A 192 -1.44 23.65 -8.85
C ASP A 192 -0.64 23.75 -7.53
N ALA A 193 0.37 22.90 -7.38
CA ALA A 193 1.14 22.76 -6.17
C ALA A 193 2.15 23.91 -6.00
N VAL A 194 2.17 24.51 -4.80
CA VAL A 194 3.16 25.51 -4.39
C VAL A 194 3.86 24.97 -3.14
N PHE A 195 5.18 24.81 -3.23
CA PHE A 195 5.97 24.17 -2.19
C PHE A 195 6.37 25.19 -1.11
N GLY A 196 6.16 24.77 0.14
CA GLY A 196 6.45 25.56 1.30
C GLY A 196 7.77 25.13 1.99
N VAL A 197 8.12 25.85 3.03
CA VAL A 197 9.29 25.59 3.86
C VAL A 197 8.85 24.97 5.20
N LYS A 198 9.69 24.13 5.76
CA LYS A 198 9.57 23.60 7.11
C LYS A 198 10.57 24.29 8.00
N THR A 199 10.10 24.74 9.13
CA THR A 199 10.98 25.16 10.22
C THR A 199 11.12 24.02 11.22
N SER A 200 12.29 23.75 11.70
CA SER A 200 12.55 22.80 12.75
C SER A 200 13.43 23.41 13.82
N SER A 201 13.08 23.19 15.07
CA SER A 201 13.93 23.52 16.19
C SER A 201 13.56 22.63 17.39
N ARG A 202 14.52 22.32 18.22
CA ARG A 202 14.30 21.72 19.52
C ARG A 202 15.22 22.40 20.51
N ILE A 203 14.64 23.12 21.42
CA ILE A 203 15.37 23.82 22.48
C ILE A 203 15.44 22.90 23.71
N ASP A 204 16.65 22.74 24.24
CA ASP A 204 16.88 22.09 25.53
C ASP A 204 16.72 23.15 26.65
N PRO A 205 15.58 23.20 27.32
CA PRO A 205 15.29 24.23 28.32
C PRO A 205 16.17 24.10 29.57
N LEU A 206 16.75 22.94 29.81
CA LEU A 206 17.61 22.65 30.96
C LEU A 206 19.08 22.86 30.65
N GLN A 207 19.43 23.10 29.38
CA GLN A 207 20.80 23.32 28.89
C GLN A 207 21.79 22.18 29.25
N VAL A 208 21.29 20.96 29.46
CA VAL A 208 22.10 19.81 29.90
C VAL A 208 23.21 19.48 28.88
N ARG A 209 22.92 19.62 27.61
CA ARG A 209 23.89 19.31 26.53
C ARG A 209 25.17 20.16 26.54
N ALA A 210 25.10 21.38 27.08
CA ALA A 210 26.24 22.28 27.10
C ALA A 210 27.30 21.85 28.12
N ALA A 211 26.90 21.03 29.10
CA ALA A 211 27.74 20.65 30.24
C ALA A 211 28.39 19.27 30.09
N VAL A 212 27.90 18.43 29.17
CA VAL A 212 28.32 17.02 29.13
C VAL A 212 28.51 16.49 27.71
N LYS A 213 29.35 15.49 27.58
CA LYS A 213 29.40 14.58 26.42
C LYS A 213 28.90 13.21 26.83
N VAL A 214 28.54 12.40 25.88
CA VAL A 214 28.07 11.03 26.12
C VAL A 214 28.88 10.04 25.30
N LYS A 215 29.05 8.84 25.81
CA LYS A 215 29.68 7.71 25.12
C LYS A 215 28.81 6.47 25.26
N LYS A 216 28.94 5.55 24.31
CA LYS A 216 28.29 4.26 24.36
C LYS A 216 29.19 3.26 25.09
N SER A 217 28.66 2.63 26.14
CA SER A 217 29.34 1.55 26.86
C SER A 217 29.38 0.25 26.04
N LYS A 218 30.20 -0.70 26.47
CA LYS A 218 30.33 -2.01 25.81
C LYS A 218 29.02 -2.82 25.82
N ASP A 219 28.18 -2.60 26.79
CA ASP A 219 26.85 -3.21 26.93
C ASP A 219 25.75 -2.50 26.11
N GLY A 220 26.12 -1.44 25.39
CA GLY A 220 25.20 -0.70 24.54
C GLY A 220 24.49 0.47 25.23
N THR A 221 24.67 0.70 26.55
CA THR A 221 24.07 1.81 27.28
C THR A 221 24.82 3.13 27.05
N TRP A 222 24.10 4.26 27.15
CA TRP A 222 24.70 5.59 27.09
C TRP A 222 25.10 6.07 28.48
N GLN A 223 26.32 6.61 28.59
CA GLN A 223 26.87 7.15 29.83
C GLN A 223 27.42 8.53 29.58
N VAL A 224 27.44 9.37 30.62
CA VAL A 224 28.13 10.64 30.60
C VAL A 224 29.62 10.36 30.51
N ALA A 225 30.29 11.00 29.57
CA ALA A 225 31.74 10.90 29.38
C ALA A 225 32.46 11.93 30.25
N ALA A 226 33.58 11.54 30.86
CA ALA A 226 34.47 12.48 31.52
C ALA A 226 35.22 13.34 30.48
N ASP A 227 35.56 14.55 30.82
CA ASP A 227 36.26 15.51 29.93
C ASP A 227 37.55 14.99 29.29
N SER A 228 38.18 13.98 29.90
CA SER A 228 39.42 13.36 29.44
C SER A 228 39.26 12.27 28.38
N GLU A 229 38.02 11.81 28.06
CA GLU A 229 37.74 10.68 27.20
C GLU A 229 37.45 11.07 25.74
N GLY A 230 38.22 11.98 25.20
CA GLY A 230 38.00 12.83 24.03
C GLY A 230 37.75 12.19 22.66
N LYS A 231 38.01 10.89 22.41
CA LYS A 231 37.88 10.35 21.03
C LYS A 231 36.54 9.64 20.73
N ASP A 232 35.90 9.08 21.75
CA ASP A 232 34.64 8.34 21.56
C ASP A 232 33.42 9.06 22.18
N ALA A 233 33.64 10.25 22.72
CA ALA A 233 32.60 11.04 23.35
C ALA A 233 31.97 12.00 22.33
N ILE A 234 30.68 11.87 22.14
CA ILE A 234 29.88 12.64 21.19
C ILE A 234 28.97 13.63 21.92
N SER A 235 28.49 14.62 21.20
CA SER A 235 27.47 15.53 21.72
C SER A 235 26.15 14.81 21.98
N PRO A 236 25.44 15.08 23.10
CA PRO A 236 24.11 14.55 23.31
C PRO A 236 23.12 14.83 22.16
N ALA A 237 23.34 15.89 21.40
CA ALA A 237 22.53 16.22 20.21
C ALA A 237 22.63 15.15 19.10
N GLU A 238 23.76 14.45 18.98
CA GLU A 238 23.96 13.41 17.97
C GLU A 238 23.17 12.13 18.24
N VAL A 239 22.72 11.96 19.48
CA VAL A 239 21.87 10.84 19.92
C VAL A 239 20.48 11.32 20.36
N ASN A 240 19.99 12.38 19.77
CA ASN A 240 18.67 12.97 20.02
C ASN A 240 18.46 13.54 21.45
N HIS A 241 19.52 13.80 22.19
CA HIS A 241 19.49 14.53 23.44
C HIS A 241 20.07 15.92 23.24
N GLY A 242 19.29 16.94 23.19
CA GLY A 242 19.80 18.30 23.10
C GLY A 242 19.09 19.17 22.07
N ASN A 243 19.66 20.33 21.78
CA ASN A 243 19.08 21.28 20.84
C ASN A 243 19.28 20.87 19.39
N ILE A 244 18.23 21.07 18.62
CA ILE A 244 18.30 21.21 17.18
C ILE A 244 18.22 22.73 16.93
N PRO A 245 19.25 23.37 16.37
CA PRO A 245 19.18 24.79 16.02
C PRO A 245 17.96 25.04 15.11
N PRO A 246 17.35 26.22 15.18
CA PRO A 246 16.34 26.60 14.22
C PRO A 246 16.90 26.48 12.80
N ASP A 247 16.19 25.74 11.97
CA ASP A 247 16.58 25.49 10.58
C ASP A 247 15.35 25.60 9.68
N ILE A 248 15.59 25.91 8.42
CA ILE A 248 14.56 26.00 7.38
C ILE A 248 14.93 25.04 6.27
N SER A 249 14.03 24.09 5.98
CA SER A 249 14.18 23.17 4.85
C SER A 249 13.10 23.43 3.78
N GLU A 250 13.42 23.10 2.53
CA GLU A 250 12.49 23.23 1.40
C GLU A 250 11.37 22.18 1.39
N VAL A 251 11.42 21.18 2.27
CA VAL A 251 10.40 20.10 2.38
C VAL A 251 9.42 20.44 3.50
N GLY A 252 8.63 21.48 3.29
CA GLY A 252 7.80 22.10 4.33
C GLY A 252 6.31 22.09 4.10
N GLY A 253 5.80 21.04 3.46
CA GLY A 253 4.40 20.98 3.07
C GLY A 253 4.15 21.69 1.74
N VAL A 254 2.94 21.54 1.24
CA VAL A 254 2.53 22.02 -0.07
C VAL A 254 1.14 22.62 0.06
N THR A 255 0.93 23.80 -0.51
CA THR A 255 -0.42 24.30 -0.76
C THR A 255 -0.84 23.88 -2.15
N ILE A 256 -2.09 23.47 -2.29
CA ILE A 256 -2.68 22.99 -3.54
C ILE A 256 -3.99 23.73 -3.80
N ARG A 257 -4.35 23.90 -5.05
CA ARG A 257 -5.68 24.44 -5.38
C ARG A 257 -6.77 23.43 -5.08
N SER A 258 -6.53 22.15 -5.38
CA SER A 258 -7.42 21.03 -5.11
C SER A 258 -6.62 19.73 -5.14
N ALA A 259 -7.17 18.67 -4.58
CA ALA A 259 -6.68 17.32 -4.81
C ALA A 259 -7.71 16.51 -5.59
N GLU A 260 -7.23 15.57 -6.40
CA GLU A 260 -8.08 14.68 -7.17
C GLU A 260 -7.68 13.23 -6.90
N GLN A 261 -8.66 12.44 -6.47
CA GLN A 261 -8.54 10.98 -6.48
C GLN A 261 -9.13 10.43 -7.78
N MET A 262 -8.36 9.61 -8.47
CA MET A 262 -8.82 8.90 -9.66
C MET A 262 -8.72 7.40 -9.41
N ILE A 263 -9.86 6.73 -9.41
CA ILE A 263 -9.96 5.27 -9.30
C ILE A 263 -10.37 4.73 -10.67
N VAL A 264 -9.64 3.73 -11.17
CA VAL A 264 -9.94 3.07 -12.44
C VAL A 264 -9.88 1.57 -12.25
N LEU A 265 -10.99 0.87 -12.50
CA LEU A 265 -11.05 -0.58 -12.62
C LEU A 265 -11.13 -0.96 -14.09
N SER A 266 -10.08 -1.60 -14.61
CA SER A 266 -9.98 -2.04 -15.99
C SER A 266 -10.73 -3.37 -16.19
N LEU A 267 -11.82 -3.35 -16.91
CA LEU A 267 -12.58 -4.56 -17.24
C LEU A 267 -11.83 -5.45 -18.25
N PRO A 268 -11.10 -4.93 -19.26
CA PRO A 268 -10.25 -5.76 -20.09
C PRO A 268 -9.16 -6.51 -19.32
N ALA A 269 -8.62 -5.93 -18.22
CA ALA A 269 -7.65 -6.62 -17.39
C ALA A 269 -8.28 -7.83 -16.68
N LEU A 270 -9.51 -7.70 -16.18
CA LEU A 270 -10.26 -8.81 -15.59
C LEU A 270 -10.61 -9.87 -16.63
N ARG A 271 -11.10 -9.48 -17.81
CA ARG A 271 -11.50 -10.40 -18.87
C ARG A 271 -10.36 -11.28 -19.41
N ARG A 272 -9.10 -10.92 -19.18
CA ARG A 272 -7.95 -11.75 -19.53
C ARG A 272 -7.74 -12.94 -18.61
N LEU A 273 -8.33 -12.91 -17.41
CA LEU A 273 -8.26 -13.99 -16.44
C LEU A 273 -9.19 -15.12 -16.86
N GLN A 274 -8.74 -16.36 -16.76
CA GLN A 274 -9.57 -17.53 -17.00
C GLN A 274 -9.60 -18.40 -15.76
N PHE A 275 -10.75 -19.00 -15.52
CA PHE A 275 -11.02 -19.81 -14.33
C PHE A 275 -11.49 -21.20 -14.75
N GLY A 276 -10.72 -22.22 -14.39
CA GLY A 276 -11.12 -23.62 -14.47
C GLY A 276 -11.82 -24.07 -13.18
N VAL A 277 -12.65 -25.09 -13.28
CA VAL A 277 -13.28 -25.72 -12.13
C VAL A 277 -12.84 -27.18 -12.10
N ASN A 278 -12.33 -27.65 -10.97
CA ASN A 278 -11.88 -29.03 -10.77
C ASN A 278 -10.87 -29.55 -11.82
N GLY A 279 -10.03 -28.66 -12.33
CA GLY A 279 -9.03 -29.01 -13.37
C GLY A 279 -9.57 -29.03 -14.80
N ASP A 280 -10.84 -28.72 -15.00
CA ASP A 280 -11.47 -28.59 -16.32
C ASP A 280 -10.99 -27.32 -17.05
N ASN A 281 -11.14 -27.33 -18.37
CA ASN A 281 -10.91 -26.15 -19.20
C ASN A 281 -11.84 -25.00 -18.76
N PRO A 282 -11.37 -23.74 -18.81
CA PRO A 282 -12.18 -22.58 -18.50
C PRO A 282 -13.46 -22.52 -19.34
N ARG A 283 -14.60 -22.32 -18.69
CA ARG A 283 -15.91 -22.15 -19.32
C ARG A 283 -16.32 -20.68 -19.28
N LYS A 284 -17.04 -20.24 -20.29
CA LYS A 284 -17.44 -18.83 -20.43
C LYS A 284 -18.20 -18.34 -19.21
N GLU A 285 -19.20 -19.11 -18.74
CA GLU A 285 -20.05 -18.75 -17.61
C GLU A 285 -19.25 -18.62 -16.30
N VAL A 286 -18.24 -19.48 -16.10
CA VAL A 286 -17.36 -19.46 -14.93
C VAL A 286 -16.46 -18.22 -14.99
N ASN A 287 -15.90 -17.91 -16.17
CA ASN A 287 -15.09 -16.71 -16.36
C ASN A 287 -15.90 -15.43 -16.10
N GLU A 288 -17.11 -15.33 -16.64
CA GLU A 288 -18.00 -14.17 -16.44
C GLU A 288 -18.39 -14.01 -14.96
N ALA A 289 -18.67 -15.09 -14.26
CA ALA A 289 -18.92 -15.07 -12.81
C ALA A 289 -17.68 -14.61 -12.03
N GLY A 290 -16.51 -15.19 -12.29
CA GLY A 290 -15.25 -14.81 -11.64
C GLY A 290 -14.88 -13.35 -11.88
N HIS A 291 -15.01 -12.85 -13.11
CA HIS A 291 -14.79 -11.44 -13.44
C HIS A 291 -15.75 -10.52 -12.67
N THR A 292 -17.03 -10.92 -12.56
CA THR A 292 -18.06 -10.15 -11.84
C THR A 292 -17.74 -10.07 -10.35
N VAL A 293 -17.34 -11.19 -9.73
CA VAL A 293 -16.93 -11.22 -8.31
C VAL A 293 -15.71 -10.33 -8.07
N LEU A 294 -14.68 -10.42 -8.92
CA LEU A 294 -13.50 -9.57 -8.79
C LEU A 294 -13.81 -8.08 -8.99
N ALA A 295 -14.72 -7.76 -9.92
CA ALA A 295 -15.17 -6.39 -10.12
C ALA A 295 -15.96 -5.88 -8.89
N ALA A 296 -16.85 -6.70 -8.33
CA ALA A 296 -17.58 -6.37 -7.11
C ALA A 296 -16.63 -6.16 -5.92
N LEU A 297 -15.64 -7.05 -5.73
CA LEU A 297 -14.62 -6.94 -4.69
C LEU A 297 -13.82 -5.63 -4.82
N ALA A 298 -13.38 -5.31 -6.04
CA ALA A 298 -12.63 -4.09 -6.33
C ALA A 298 -13.44 -2.82 -5.99
N LEU A 299 -14.70 -2.77 -6.42
CA LEU A 299 -15.58 -1.63 -6.14
C LEU A 299 -15.98 -1.56 -4.66
N CYS A 300 -16.15 -2.69 -3.98
CA CYS A 300 -16.36 -2.76 -2.54
C CYS A 300 -15.14 -2.17 -1.79
N ALA A 301 -13.93 -2.58 -2.14
CA ALA A 301 -12.70 -2.05 -1.55
C ALA A 301 -12.59 -0.52 -1.73
N ALA A 302 -12.91 -0.02 -2.92
CA ALA A 302 -12.93 1.41 -3.20
C ALA A 302 -13.98 2.16 -2.34
N ALA A 303 -15.18 1.60 -2.20
CA ALA A 303 -16.25 2.22 -1.42
C ALA A 303 -15.99 2.18 0.09
N LEU A 304 -15.30 1.16 0.59
CA LEU A 304 -14.93 1.06 2.01
C LEU A 304 -13.77 1.99 2.38
N ALA A 305 -12.90 2.31 1.44
CA ALA A 305 -11.72 3.18 1.64
C ALA A 305 -12.00 4.66 1.35
N ALA A 306 -13.23 5.02 0.91
CA ALA A 306 -13.63 6.37 0.50
C ALA A 306 -13.88 7.34 1.67
#